data_bf993a7341f7039b887baa30da28cc0b
#
_entry.id   bf993a7341f7039b887baa30da28cc0b
#
_cell.length_a   1.000
_cell.length_b   1.000
_cell.length_c   1.000
_cell.angle_alpha   90.00
_cell.angle_beta   90.00
_cell.angle_gamma   90.00
#
_symmetry.space_group_name_H-M   'P 1'
#
loop_
_entity.id
_entity.type
_entity.pdbx_description
1 polymer ?
#
loop_
_entity_poly.entity_id
_entity_poly.type
_entity_poly.pdbx_seq_one_letter_code
_entity_poly.pdbx_strand_id
1 'polypeptide(L)'
;MFRSPAALASIVLCGAAFADPAAAPAAENTEPAATLPPSAEVYIYPARGQGDRQLDRDRYECHNWAVRQSHYNPSDPHLAPHQQIQVVAAPPAGRDTVAGVISGAVTGAIIAGPHDTTEGAMIGAVAGGIMGAMSDSARQKEAQGINTHNAAAEQAERARLETQATDYRRAISACLEGRGYTVK
;
A
#
# COMPACT_ATOMS: atom_id res chain seq x y z
N MET A 1 -13.16 -40.05 73.20
CA MET A 1 -14.22 -39.21 72.66
C MET A 1 -13.68 -37.84 72.30
N PHE A 2 -13.21 -37.68 71.08
CA PHE A 2 -12.93 -36.33 70.52
C PHE A 2 -13.25 -36.36 69.04
N ARG A 3 -14.31 -35.65 68.65
CA ARG A 3 -14.78 -35.48 67.28
C ARG A 3 -14.02 -34.27 66.68
N SER A 4 -13.30 -34.49 65.63
CA SER A 4 -12.80 -33.42 64.75
C SER A 4 -13.86 -33.01 63.73
N PRO A 5 -14.12 -31.73 63.51
CA PRO A 5 -14.85 -31.26 62.34
C PRO A 5 -13.93 -31.07 61.15
N ALA A 6 -14.33 -31.67 60.03
CA ALA A 6 -13.71 -31.46 58.75
C ALA A 6 -14.03 -30.04 58.20
N ALA A 7 -12.97 -29.26 57.93
CA ALA A 7 -13.10 -28.00 57.25
C ALA A 7 -13.14 -28.26 55.73
N LEU A 8 -14.29 -28.03 55.11
CA LEU A 8 -14.44 -27.99 53.64
C LEU A 8 -13.88 -26.69 53.10
N ALA A 9 -12.74 -26.76 52.45
CA ALA A 9 -12.21 -25.64 51.70
C ALA A 9 -12.93 -25.56 50.34
N SER A 10 -13.80 -24.57 50.21
CA SER A 10 -14.44 -24.25 48.91
C SER A 10 -13.40 -23.58 48.02
N ILE A 11 -12.95 -24.28 46.99
CA ILE A 11 -12.14 -23.71 45.91
C ILE A 11 -13.11 -22.93 44.99
N VAL A 12 -13.07 -21.61 45.10
CA VAL A 12 -13.70 -20.72 44.12
C VAL A 12 -12.88 -20.74 42.87
N LEU A 13 -13.35 -21.47 41.86
CA LEU A 13 -12.81 -21.38 40.49
C LEU A 13 -13.21 -20.01 39.93
N CYS A 14 -12.26 -19.06 39.94
CA CYS A 14 -12.40 -17.80 39.22
C CYS A 14 -12.29 -18.13 37.74
N GLY A 15 -13.43 -18.26 37.05
CA GLY A 15 -13.49 -18.42 35.59
C GLY A 15 -12.99 -17.14 34.94
N ALA A 16 -11.77 -17.19 34.43
CA ALA A 16 -11.28 -16.15 33.52
C ALA A 16 -12.14 -16.27 32.23
N ALA A 17 -13.06 -15.34 32.06
CA ALA A 17 -13.71 -15.13 30.78
C ALA A 17 -12.64 -14.66 29.79
N PHE A 18 -12.24 -15.54 28.89
CA PHE A 18 -11.49 -15.13 27.70
C PHE A 18 -12.45 -14.26 26.88
N ALA A 19 -12.30 -12.94 26.98
CA ALA A 19 -12.89 -12.03 26.03
C ALA A 19 -12.25 -12.34 24.68
N ASP A 20 -13.05 -12.81 23.73
CA ASP A 20 -12.67 -12.87 22.33
C ASP A 20 -12.11 -11.50 21.93
N PRO A 21 -10.90 -11.45 21.35
CA PRO A 21 -10.44 -10.21 20.77
C PRO A 21 -11.42 -9.91 19.62
N ALA A 22 -12.28 -8.91 19.84
CA ALA A 22 -13.15 -8.37 18.81
C ALA A 22 -12.31 -8.23 17.54
N ALA A 23 -12.71 -8.95 16.50
CA ALA A 23 -12.13 -8.81 15.17
C ALA A 23 -12.10 -7.31 14.84
N ALA A 24 -10.92 -6.76 14.72
CA ALA A 24 -10.76 -5.41 14.23
C ALA A 24 -11.52 -5.34 12.89
N PRO A 25 -12.34 -4.32 12.66
CA PRO A 25 -13.00 -4.18 11.38
C PRO A 25 -11.90 -4.19 10.32
N ALA A 26 -12.01 -5.13 9.38
CA ALA A 26 -11.17 -5.13 8.19
C ALA A 26 -11.26 -3.71 7.64
N ALA A 27 -10.13 -3.01 7.62
CA ALA A 27 -10.04 -1.73 6.95
C ALA A 27 -10.49 -2.02 5.52
N GLU A 28 -11.68 -1.56 5.20
CA GLU A 28 -12.20 -1.57 3.84
C GLU A 28 -11.19 -0.75 3.05
N ASN A 29 -10.31 -1.45 2.33
CA ASN A 29 -9.44 -0.84 1.34
C ASN A 29 -10.38 -0.23 0.29
N THR A 30 -10.82 0.99 0.57
CA THR A 30 -11.34 1.85 -0.48
C THR A 30 -10.13 2.17 -1.36
N GLU A 31 -9.88 1.27 -2.28
CA GLU A 31 -8.96 1.47 -3.39
C GLU A 31 -9.36 2.81 -4.04
N PRO A 32 -8.50 3.82 -4.02
CA PRO A 32 -8.81 5.05 -4.74
C PRO A 32 -9.04 4.61 -6.17
N ALA A 33 -10.27 4.79 -6.65
CA ALA A 33 -10.64 4.49 -8.02
C ALA A 33 -9.51 5.01 -8.90
N ALA A 34 -8.78 4.09 -9.52
CA ALA A 34 -7.70 4.44 -10.43
C ALA A 34 -8.35 5.34 -11.48
N THR A 35 -8.10 6.63 -11.38
CA THR A 35 -8.55 7.59 -12.40
C THR A 35 -7.81 7.15 -13.66
N LEU A 36 -8.52 6.42 -14.51
CA LEU A 36 -8.00 6.05 -15.83
C LEU A 36 -7.45 7.33 -16.45
N PRO A 37 -6.23 7.30 -17.00
CA PRO A 37 -5.72 8.46 -17.72
C PRO A 37 -6.77 8.84 -18.76
N PRO A 38 -7.03 10.13 -18.99
CA PRO A 38 -8.01 10.56 -19.97
C PRO A 38 -7.72 9.80 -21.25
N SER A 39 -8.70 9.02 -21.69
CA SER A 39 -8.59 8.20 -22.91
C SER A 39 -8.08 9.12 -24.01
N ALA A 40 -7.03 8.72 -24.73
CA ALA A 40 -6.49 9.46 -25.87
C ALA A 40 -7.43 9.37 -27.06
N GLU A 41 -8.73 9.53 -26.82
CA GLU A 41 -9.78 9.43 -27.82
C GLU A 41 -9.78 10.68 -28.65
N VAL A 42 -9.39 10.52 -29.89
CA VAL A 42 -9.30 11.60 -30.87
C VAL A 42 -10.43 11.38 -31.90
N TYR A 43 -11.38 12.29 -31.93
CA TYR A 43 -12.48 12.23 -32.89
C TYR A 43 -12.05 12.85 -34.22
N ILE A 44 -12.21 12.08 -35.31
CA ILE A 44 -11.72 12.43 -36.64
C ILE A 44 -12.89 12.51 -37.61
N TYR A 45 -13.07 13.65 -38.25
CA TYR A 45 -14.11 13.89 -39.26
C TYR A 45 -13.51 14.22 -40.61
N PRO A 46 -13.93 13.54 -41.72
CA PRO A 46 -13.50 13.87 -43.07
C PRO A 46 -14.08 15.22 -43.51
N ALA A 47 -13.25 16.21 -43.70
CA ALA A 47 -13.68 17.55 -44.11
C ALA A 47 -13.72 17.74 -45.66
N ARG A 48 -13.15 16.80 -46.40
CA ARG A 48 -13.05 16.90 -47.91
C ARG A 48 -13.67 15.72 -48.61
N GLY A 49 -14.61 15.00 -47.98
CA GLY A 49 -15.29 13.85 -48.58
C GLY A 49 -14.43 12.59 -48.68
N GLN A 50 -13.40 12.46 -47.84
CA GLN A 50 -12.59 11.24 -47.76
C GLN A 50 -13.46 10.06 -47.35
N GLY A 51 -13.34 8.94 -48.08
CA GLY A 51 -14.07 7.71 -47.77
C GLY A 51 -13.37 6.88 -46.70
N ASP A 52 -14.08 5.89 -46.13
CA ASP A 52 -13.63 5.07 -44.99
C ASP A 52 -12.28 4.39 -45.23
N ARG A 53 -12.07 3.79 -46.42
CA ARG A 53 -10.79 3.15 -46.74
C ARG A 53 -9.59 4.12 -46.74
N GLN A 54 -9.83 5.37 -47.11
CA GLN A 54 -8.81 6.40 -47.06
C GLN A 54 -8.58 6.83 -45.63
N LEU A 55 -9.63 7.02 -44.88
CA LEU A 55 -9.53 7.34 -43.45
C LEU A 55 -8.71 6.30 -42.68
N ASP A 56 -8.97 5.00 -42.88
CA ASP A 56 -8.24 3.92 -42.20
C ASP A 56 -6.73 3.95 -42.55
N ARG A 57 -6.40 4.17 -43.81
CA ARG A 57 -5.02 4.29 -44.28
C ARG A 57 -4.32 5.51 -43.67
N ASP A 58 -4.98 6.65 -43.71
CA ASP A 58 -4.46 7.90 -43.18
C ASP A 58 -4.30 7.84 -41.67
N ARG A 59 -5.20 7.21 -40.92
CA ARG A 59 -5.08 6.96 -39.51
C ARG A 59 -3.88 6.08 -39.19
N TYR A 60 -3.69 4.99 -39.91
CA TYR A 60 -2.56 4.08 -39.71
C TYR A 60 -1.21 4.78 -39.94
N GLU A 61 -1.09 5.52 -41.03
CA GLU A 61 0.14 6.24 -41.37
C GLU A 61 0.46 7.36 -40.38
N CYS A 62 -0.58 8.15 -39.98
CA CYS A 62 -0.43 9.21 -38.99
C CYS A 62 -0.14 8.63 -37.58
N HIS A 63 -0.75 7.50 -37.22
CA HIS A 63 -0.41 6.81 -35.98
C HIS A 63 1.08 6.42 -35.94
N ASN A 64 1.56 5.72 -36.98
CA ASN A 64 2.95 5.30 -37.03
C ASN A 64 3.94 6.48 -37.00
N TRP A 65 3.58 7.59 -37.65
CA TRP A 65 4.38 8.81 -37.61
C TRP A 65 4.36 9.44 -36.22
N ALA A 66 3.20 9.57 -35.58
CA ALA A 66 3.06 10.14 -34.23
C ALA A 66 3.81 9.32 -33.18
N VAL A 67 3.77 7.98 -33.24
CA VAL A 67 4.54 7.09 -32.36
C VAL A 67 6.03 7.36 -32.46
N ARG A 68 6.55 7.54 -33.70
CA ARG A 68 7.97 7.85 -33.89
C ARG A 68 8.35 9.23 -33.36
N GLN A 69 7.44 10.20 -33.38
CA GLN A 69 7.70 11.56 -32.91
C GLN A 69 7.62 11.67 -31.38
N SER A 70 6.65 11.03 -30.77
CA SER A 70 6.39 11.14 -29.33
C SER A 70 7.08 10.06 -28.50
N HIS A 71 7.57 9.00 -29.14
CA HIS A 71 8.05 7.78 -28.45
C HIS A 71 6.98 7.15 -27.54
N TYR A 72 5.70 7.39 -27.82
CA TYR A 72 4.56 6.87 -27.11
C TYR A 72 3.67 6.04 -28.01
N ASN A 73 3.46 4.78 -27.68
CA ASN A 73 2.56 3.91 -28.41
C ASN A 73 1.34 3.57 -27.53
N PRO A 74 0.16 4.13 -27.80
CA PRO A 74 -1.04 3.87 -27.00
C PRO A 74 -1.50 2.41 -27.03
N SER A 75 -1.01 1.60 -27.96
CA SER A 75 -1.32 0.17 -28.07
C SER A 75 -0.34 -0.70 -27.26
N ASP A 76 0.60 -0.11 -26.55
CA ASP A 76 1.57 -0.86 -25.77
C ASP A 76 0.94 -1.39 -24.47
N PRO A 77 0.90 -2.71 -24.24
CA PRO A 77 0.32 -3.29 -23.03
C PRO A 77 1.07 -2.93 -21.75
N HIS A 78 2.33 -2.47 -21.84
CA HIS A 78 3.12 -2.03 -20.68
C HIS A 78 2.67 -0.68 -20.11
N LEU A 79 1.78 0.02 -20.80
CA LEU A 79 1.18 1.27 -20.32
C LEU A 79 -0.06 1.04 -19.44
N ALA A 80 -0.45 -0.22 -19.20
CA ALA A 80 -1.53 -0.55 -18.29
C ALA A 80 -1.23 -0.03 -16.88
N PRO A 81 -2.25 0.44 -16.13
CA PRO A 81 -2.05 0.90 -14.76
C PRO A 81 -1.39 -0.20 -13.92
N HIS A 82 -0.22 0.08 -13.37
CA HIS A 82 0.44 -0.84 -12.45
C HIS A 82 -0.23 -0.75 -11.09
N GLN A 83 -0.46 -1.91 -10.45
CA GLN A 83 -0.86 -1.95 -9.06
C GLN A 83 0.31 -1.44 -8.20
N GLN A 84 0.01 -0.50 -7.31
CA GLN A 84 1.00 0.01 -6.37
C GLN A 84 1.38 -1.09 -5.38
N ILE A 85 2.65 -1.42 -5.31
CA ILE A 85 3.18 -2.34 -4.30
C ILE A 85 3.34 -1.55 -3.00
N GLN A 86 2.45 -1.82 -2.04
CA GLN A 86 2.53 -1.23 -0.72
C GLN A 86 3.36 -2.13 0.20
N VAL A 87 4.46 -1.59 0.70
CA VAL A 87 5.30 -2.28 1.69
C VAL A 87 4.69 -2.10 3.06
N VAL A 88 4.33 -3.20 3.71
CA VAL A 88 3.78 -3.23 5.06
C VAL A 88 4.88 -3.71 6.00
N ALA A 89 5.07 -3.00 7.12
CA ALA A 89 6.02 -3.43 8.14
C ALA A 89 5.62 -4.80 8.72
N ALA A 90 6.51 -5.77 8.63
CA ALA A 90 6.32 -7.09 9.22
C ALA A 90 7.45 -7.38 10.23
N PRO A 91 7.13 -7.86 11.41
CA PRO A 91 5.81 -8.16 11.97
C PRO A 91 4.97 -6.92 12.27
N PRO A 92 3.64 -7.10 12.54
CA PRO A 92 2.74 -5.98 12.85
C PRO A 92 3.24 -5.12 14.03
N ALA A 93 2.85 -3.85 14.02
CA ALA A 93 3.16 -2.92 15.09
C ALA A 93 2.70 -3.45 16.46
N GLY A 94 3.53 -3.25 17.49
CA GLY A 94 3.28 -3.68 18.86
C GLY A 94 3.76 -5.10 19.19
N ARG A 95 4.13 -5.92 18.22
CA ARG A 95 4.62 -7.28 18.50
C ARG A 95 5.90 -7.29 19.31
N ASP A 96 6.88 -6.49 18.94
CA ASP A 96 8.15 -6.42 19.66
C ASP A 96 7.99 -5.71 21.00
N THR A 97 7.06 -4.76 21.09
CA THR A 97 6.67 -4.14 22.36
C THR A 97 6.16 -5.18 23.34
N VAL A 98 5.19 -6.02 22.91
CA VAL A 98 4.63 -7.09 23.75
C VAL A 98 5.70 -8.12 24.11
N ALA A 99 6.50 -8.57 23.15
CA ALA A 99 7.58 -9.51 23.39
C ALA A 99 8.62 -8.95 24.36
N GLY A 100 8.95 -7.66 24.22
CA GLY A 100 9.85 -6.94 25.11
C GLY A 100 9.32 -6.84 26.53
N VAL A 101 8.04 -6.51 26.71
CA VAL A 101 7.38 -6.50 28.03
C VAL A 101 7.50 -7.86 28.73
N ILE A 102 7.12 -8.92 28.01
CA ILE A 102 7.12 -10.29 28.58
C ILE A 102 8.53 -10.74 28.89
N SER A 103 9.48 -10.62 27.97
CA SER A 103 10.87 -11.04 28.19
C SER A 103 11.57 -10.21 29.28
N GLY A 104 11.32 -8.91 29.27
CA GLY A 104 11.84 -7.99 30.26
C GLY A 104 11.32 -8.29 31.67
N ALA A 105 10.01 -8.58 31.83
CA ALA A 105 9.40 -8.96 33.08
C ALA A 105 10.04 -10.25 33.65
N VAL A 106 10.19 -11.28 32.82
CA VAL A 106 10.79 -12.54 33.23
C VAL A 106 12.26 -12.33 33.68
N THR A 107 13.03 -11.61 32.86
CA THR A 107 14.45 -11.33 33.18
C THR A 107 14.59 -10.50 34.44
N GLY A 108 13.77 -9.46 34.60
CA GLY A 108 13.78 -8.60 35.77
C GLY A 108 13.43 -9.35 37.06
N ALA A 109 12.44 -10.25 37.01
CA ALA A 109 12.05 -11.10 38.10
C ALA A 109 13.21 -12.05 38.57
N ILE A 110 13.92 -12.61 37.59
CA ILE A 110 15.06 -13.51 37.86
C ILE A 110 16.22 -12.75 38.53
N ILE A 111 16.54 -11.55 38.03
CA ILE A 111 17.65 -10.72 38.55
C ILE A 111 17.37 -10.20 39.96
N ALA A 112 16.12 -9.78 40.21
CA ALA A 112 15.74 -9.24 41.54
C ALA A 112 15.71 -10.29 42.65
N GLY A 113 15.61 -11.56 42.31
CA GLY A 113 15.63 -12.66 43.26
C GLY A 113 14.27 -12.88 43.98
N PRO A 114 14.24 -13.80 44.97
CA PRO A 114 12.97 -14.29 45.53
C PRO A 114 12.23 -13.30 46.44
N HIS A 115 12.90 -12.24 46.91
CA HIS A 115 12.27 -11.25 47.80
C HIS A 115 11.65 -10.06 47.04
N ASP A 116 12.21 -9.70 45.86
CA ASP A 116 11.82 -8.50 45.12
C ASP A 116 11.35 -8.82 43.68
N THR A 117 10.88 -10.03 43.47
CA THR A 117 10.46 -10.57 42.13
C THR A 117 9.45 -9.68 41.44
N THR A 118 8.47 -9.14 42.18
CA THR A 118 7.42 -8.30 41.59
C THR A 118 7.96 -6.96 41.13
N GLU A 119 8.83 -6.33 41.95
CA GLU A 119 9.42 -5.05 41.58
C GLU A 119 10.40 -5.20 40.42
N GLY A 120 11.23 -6.22 40.42
CA GLY A 120 12.12 -6.54 39.30
C GLY A 120 11.35 -6.85 37.99
N ALA A 121 10.25 -7.59 38.11
CA ALA A 121 9.40 -7.85 36.95
C ALA A 121 8.78 -6.58 36.33
N MET A 122 8.32 -5.66 37.16
CA MET A 122 7.76 -4.39 36.73
C MET A 122 8.80 -3.50 36.02
N ILE A 123 9.98 -3.35 36.63
CA ILE A 123 11.07 -2.56 36.01
C ILE A 123 11.52 -3.18 34.70
N GLY A 124 11.69 -4.50 34.64
CA GLY A 124 12.08 -5.22 33.47
C GLY A 124 11.01 -5.13 32.34
N ALA A 125 9.72 -5.21 32.69
CA ALA A 125 8.63 -5.05 31.74
C ALA A 125 8.64 -3.67 31.07
N VAL A 126 8.82 -2.61 31.86
CA VAL A 126 8.89 -1.23 31.34
C VAL A 126 10.10 -1.05 30.42
N ALA A 127 11.26 -1.48 30.83
CA ALA A 127 12.48 -1.38 30.03
C ALA A 127 12.37 -2.17 28.71
N GLY A 128 11.91 -3.41 28.79
CA GLY A 128 11.70 -4.27 27.61
C GLY A 128 10.62 -3.74 26.67
N GLY A 129 9.55 -3.17 27.23
CA GLY A 129 8.48 -2.54 26.44
C GLY A 129 8.98 -1.32 25.65
N ILE A 130 9.79 -0.47 26.25
CA ILE A 130 10.40 0.68 25.59
C ILE A 130 11.31 0.23 24.44
N MET A 131 12.16 -0.75 24.67
CA MET A 131 13.05 -1.31 23.63
C MET A 131 12.26 -1.89 22.46
N GLY A 132 11.21 -2.66 22.76
CA GLY A 132 10.32 -3.23 21.74
C GLY A 132 9.59 -2.17 20.94
N ALA A 133 9.08 -1.12 21.59
CA ALA A 133 8.40 -0.01 20.92
C ALA A 133 9.34 0.77 19.97
N MET A 134 10.60 0.95 20.35
CA MET A 134 11.61 1.57 19.49
C MET A 134 11.87 0.72 18.23
N SER A 135 11.95 -0.60 18.37
CA SER A 135 12.11 -1.53 17.26
C SER A 135 10.90 -1.50 16.31
N ASP A 136 9.69 -1.54 16.86
CA ASP A 136 8.43 -1.45 16.09
C ASP A 136 8.36 -0.13 15.31
N SER A 137 8.71 0.99 15.94
CA SER A 137 8.67 2.31 15.31
C SER A 137 9.73 2.48 14.22
N ALA A 138 10.90 1.88 14.37
CA ALA A 138 11.96 1.90 13.37
C ALA A 138 11.52 1.19 12.08
N ARG A 139 10.94 -0.01 12.19
CA ARG A 139 10.42 -0.75 11.02
C ARG A 139 9.28 -0.03 10.31
N GLN A 140 8.39 0.62 11.07
CA GLN A 140 7.31 1.40 10.46
C GLN A 140 7.85 2.59 9.67
N LYS A 141 8.83 3.31 10.20
CA LYS A 141 9.48 4.43 9.51
C LYS A 141 10.17 3.96 8.23
N GLU A 142 10.83 2.81 8.26
CA GLU A 142 11.47 2.22 7.09
C GLU A 142 10.44 1.87 6.01
N ALA A 143 9.35 1.18 6.37
CA ALA A 143 8.27 0.86 5.44
C ALA A 143 7.63 2.13 4.84
N GLN A 144 7.40 3.15 5.66
CA GLN A 144 6.90 4.45 5.19
C GLN A 144 7.88 5.13 4.24
N GLY A 145 9.18 5.10 4.54
CA GLY A 145 10.22 5.64 3.68
C GLY A 145 10.24 4.98 2.30
N ILE A 146 10.15 3.66 2.24
CA ILE A 146 10.07 2.90 0.99
C ILE A 146 8.78 3.28 0.21
N ASN A 147 7.64 3.33 0.87
CA ASN A 147 6.37 3.66 0.24
C ASN A 147 6.36 5.09 -0.31
N THR A 148 6.92 6.05 0.42
CA THR A 148 7.02 7.44 -0.08
C THR A 148 7.95 7.56 -1.28
N HIS A 149 9.07 6.85 -1.27
CA HIS A 149 9.99 6.79 -2.40
C HIS A 149 9.32 6.16 -3.63
N ASN A 150 8.64 5.03 -3.47
CA ASN A 150 7.93 4.36 -4.55
C ASN A 150 6.83 5.25 -5.13
N ALA A 151 6.04 5.91 -4.28
CA ALA A 151 4.99 6.83 -4.72
C ALA A 151 5.57 8.02 -5.53
N ALA A 152 6.70 8.58 -5.11
CA ALA A 152 7.36 9.65 -5.85
C ALA A 152 7.87 9.19 -7.22
N ALA A 153 8.47 8.00 -7.30
CA ALA A 153 8.93 7.41 -8.55
C ALA A 153 7.77 7.15 -9.53
N GLU A 154 6.66 6.60 -9.03
CA GLU A 154 5.45 6.37 -9.82
C GLU A 154 4.82 7.68 -10.33
N GLN A 155 4.78 8.72 -9.50
CA GLN A 155 4.28 10.03 -9.92
C GLN A 155 5.14 10.63 -11.04
N ALA A 156 6.47 10.51 -10.93
CA ALA A 156 7.39 10.97 -11.97
C ALA A 156 7.19 10.22 -13.29
N GLU A 157 7.01 8.89 -13.23
CA GLU A 157 6.75 8.08 -14.42
C GLU A 157 5.40 8.41 -15.06
N ARG A 158 4.34 8.56 -14.26
CA ARG A 158 3.01 9.00 -14.75
C ARG A 158 3.09 10.37 -15.44
N ALA A 159 3.78 11.33 -14.86
CA ALA A 159 3.96 12.65 -15.45
C ALA A 159 4.72 12.58 -16.79
N ARG A 160 5.74 11.73 -16.87
CA ARG A 160 6.47 11.47 -18.11
C ARG A 160 5.58 10.88 -19.19
N LEU A 161 4.83 9.82 -18.87
CA LEU A 161 3.90 9.16 -19.80
C LEU A 161 2.81 10.12 -20.27
N GLU A 162 2.26 10.96 -19.39
CA GLU A 162 1.24 11.95 -19.76
C GLU A 162 1.80 13.01 -20.73
N THR A 163 3.04 13.43 -20.52
CA THR A 163 3.74 14.32 -21.47
C THR A 163 3.86 13.68 -22.83
N GLN A 164 4.36 12.45 -22.90
CA GLN A 164 4.50 11.71 -24.16
C GLN A 164 3.14 11.44 -24.83
N ALA A 165 2.09 11.11 -24.07
CA ALA A 165 0.74 10.95 -24.59
C ALA A 165 0.18 12.25 -25.16
N THR A 166 0.48 13.39 -24.54
CA THR A 166 0.10 14.70 -25.05
C THR A 166 0.82 15.03 -26.36
N ASP A 167 2.10 14.73 -26.45
CA ASP A 167 2.89 14.91 -27.67
C ASP A 167 2.38 14.00 -28.80
N TYR A 168 2.01 12.75 -28.48
CA TYR A 168 1.38 11.84 -29.41
C TYR A 168 0.06 12.40 -29.96
N ARG A 169 -0.84 12.88 -29.07
CA ARG A 169 -2.13 13.48 -29.48
C ARG A 169 -1.91 14.68 -30.40
N ARG A 170 -0.96 15.53 -30.06
CA ARG A 170 -0.61 16.70 -30.90
C ARG A 170 -0.05 16.29 -32.26
N ALA A 171 0.82 15.27 -32.30
CA ALA A 171 1.41 14.79 -33.53
C ALA A 171 0.36 14.16 -34.46
N ILE A 172 -0.47 13.25 -33.95
CA ILE A 172 -1.50 12.58 -34.76
C ILE A 172 -2.52 13.58 -35.28
N SER A 173 -2.94 14.56 -34.46
CA SER A 173 -3.85 15.62 -34.87
C SER A 173 -3.25 16.46 -36.01
N ALA A 174 -2.02 16.92 -35.89
CA ALA A 174 -1.34 17.71 -36.92
C ALA A 174 -1.20 16.94 -38.25
N CYS A 175 -0.90 15.62 -38.18
CA CYS A 175 -0.81 14.79 -39.37
C CYS A 175 -2.17 14.66 -40.07
N LEU A 176 -3.25 14.39 -39.33
CA LEU A 176 -4.59 14.23 -39.88
C LEU A 176 -5.17 15.54 -40.41
N GLU A 177 -4.95 16.66 -39.72
CA GLU A 177 -5.35 17.98 -40.19
C GLU A 177 -4.66 18.35 -41.50
N GLY A 178 -3.34 18.05 -41.62
CA GLY A 178 -2.60 18.23 -42.88
C GLY A 178 -3.18 17.41 -44.06
N ARG A 179 -3.85 16.31 -43.77
CA ARG A 179 -4.57 15.48 -44.77
C ARG A 179 -6.01 15.91 -45.03
N GLY A 180 -6.49 16.94 -44.34
CA GLY A 180 -7.80 17.51 -44.51
C GLY A 180 -8.90 16.85 -43.67
N TYR A 181 -8.56 16.33 -42.53
CA TYR A 181 -9.50 15.90 -41.48
C TYR A 181 -9.69 17.01 -40.47
N THR A 182 -10.83 17.05 -39.82
CA THR A 182 -11.05 17.85 -38.61
C THR A 182 -10.86 16.96 -37.41
N VAL A 183 -10.01 17.35 -36.48
CA VAL A 183 -9.66 16.59 -35.29
C VAL A 183 -10.12 17.35 -34.04
N LYS A 184 -10.81 16.64 -33.12
CA LYS A 184 -11.27 17.20 -31.83
C LYS A 184 -10.98 16.23 -30.69
#